data_876069013067e70ff80c8f9b16d5fc6d
#
_entry.id   876069013067e70ff80c8f9b16d5fc6d
#
_cell.length_a   1.000
_cell.length_b   1.000
_cell.length_c   1.000
_cell.angle_alpha   90.00
_cell.angle_beta   90.00
_cell.angle_gamma   90.00
#
_symmetry.space_group_name_H-M   'P 1'
#
loop_
_entity.id
_entity.type
_entity.pdbx_description
1 polymer ?
#
loop_
_entity_poly.entity_id
_entity_poly.type
_entity_poly.pdbx_seq_one_letter_code
_entity_poly.pdbx_strand_id
1 'polypeptide(L)'
;MAELESKTIHSVAKAIHLLDLLTAGGQPASLTELYQKTGWPKSTIHGLLSTMREAGLIEQNANGRYWLGIRLFEYGCAVSNAWDISAIARPYMQELSDALGESVFLSVLDRAAVVTLAGVESRASLRVVSGIGARLPIHCTSQGKLFLAFGTQAEARRILTRGVLEAHTPRTLTSYEAFLPELAKIRTQG
;
A
#
# COMPACT_ATOMS: atom_id res chain seq x y z
N MET A 1 0.10 -2.81 -32.63
CA MET A 1 1.09 -3.21 -31.62
C MET A 1 0.41 -4.24 -30.75
N ALA A 2 0.90 -5.49 -30.77
CA ALA A 2 0.29 -6.61 -30.05
C ALA A 2 0.35 -6.34 -28.54
N GLU A 3 -0.82 -6.37 -27.88
CA GLU A 3 -0.90 -6.49 -26.43
C GLU A 3 -0.18 -7.78 -26.04
N LEU A 4 0.95 -7.63 -25.36
CA LEU A 4 1.56 -8.71 -24.62
C LEU A 4 0.59 -9.07 -23.49
N GLU A 5 -0.27 -10.07 -23.72
CA GLU A 5 -0.98 -10.75 -22.64
C GLU A 5 0.07 -11.21 -21.62
N SER A 6 0.15 -10.49 -20.52
CA SER A 6 1.06 -10.81 -19.43
C SER A 6 0.68 -12.19 -18.89
N LYS A 7 1.44 -13.21 -19.26
CA LYS A 7 1.26 -14.60 -18.82
C LYS A 7 1.58 -14.66 -17.34
N THR A 8 0.59 -14.44 -16.48
CA THR A 8 0.74 -14.45 -15.02
C THR A 8 1.06 -15.86 -14.55
N ILE A 9 2.17 -16.03 -13.83
CA ILE A 9 2.51 -17.29 -13.16
C ILE A 9 1.67 -17.38 -11.89
N HIS A 10 0.64 -18.21 -11.92
CA HIS A 10 -0.36 -18.32 -10.85
C HIS A 10 0.24 -18.70 -9.48
N SER A 11 1.30 -19.52 -9.43
CA SER A 11 1.97 -19.87 -8.17
C SER A 11 2.62 -18.65 -7.51
N VAL A 12 3.28 -17.80 -8.31
CA VAL A 12 3.88 -16.54 -7.81
C VAL A 12 2.79 -15.57 -7.31
N ALA A 13 1.72 -15.39 -8.10
CA ALA A 13 0.60 -14.55 -7.69
C ALA A 13 -0.05 -15.03 -6.38
N LYS A 14 -0.23 -16.35 -6.22
CA LYS A 14 -0.74 -16.95 -4.97
C LYS A 14 0.21 -16.74 -3.79
N ALA A 15 1.52 -16.88 -3.98
CA ALA A 15 2.51 -16.62 -2.93
C ALA A 15 2.47 -15.18 -2.45
N ILE A 16 2.41 -14.21 -3.38
CA ILE A 16 2.26 -12.79 -3.06
C ILE A 16 0.95 -12.55 -2.29
N HIS A 17 -0.16 -13.12 -2.73
CA HIS A 17 -1.45 -12.99 -2.04
C HIS A 17 -1.43 -13.54 -0.61
N LEU A 18 -0.69 -14.63 -0.34
CA LEU A 18 -0.50 -15.13 1.03
C LEU A 18 0.30 -14.13 1.88
N LEU A 19 1.33 -13.48 1.34
CA LEU A 19 2.06 -12.42 2.04
C LEU A 19 1.15 -11.22 2.36
N ASP A 20 0.29 -10.81 1.41
CA ASP A 20 -0.69 -9.74 1.63
C ASP A 20 -1.65 -10.08 2.78
N LEU A 21 -2.15 -11.34 2.82
CA LEU A 21 -3.06 -11.80 3.89
C LEU A 21 -2.38 -11.84 5.26
N LEU A 22 -1.10 -12.23 5.32
CA LEU A 22 -0.32 -12.23 6.56
C LEU A 22 -0.09 -10.79 7.05
N THR A 23 0.23 -9.87 6.14
CA THR A 23 0.43 -8.45 6.44
C THR A 23 -0.86 -7.80 6.97
N ALA A 24 -1.97 -7.98 6.26
CA ALA A 24 -3.26 -7.38 6.61
C ALA A 24 -3.85 -7.91 7.93
N GLY A 25 -3.50 -9.14 8.30
CA GLY A 25 -3.99 -9.77 9.54
C GLY A 25 -3.39 -9.20 10.81
N GLY A 26 -2.23 -8.56 10.76
CA GLY A 26 -1.50 -7.98 11.89
C GLY A 26 -1.07 -8.99 12.97
N GLN A 27 -1.37 -10.27 12.79
CA GLN A 27 -1.07 -11.38 13.71
C GLN A 27 -0.72 -12.65 12.93
N PRO A 28 0.10 -13.56 13.48
CA PRO A 28 0.41 -14.83 12.84
C PRO A 28 -0.86 -15.62 12.52
N ALA A 29 -0.95 -16.19 11.31
CA ALA A 29 -2.09 -16.93 10.82
C ALA A 29 -1.82 -18.44 10.72
N SER A 30 -2.83 -19.26 11.03
CA SER A 30 -2.78 -20.71 10.83
C SER A 30 -3.12 -21.09 9.39
N LEU A 31 -2.72 -22.30 8.98
CA LEU A 31 -3.10 -22.87 7.69
C LEU A 31 -4.61 -22.89 7.46
N THR A 32 -5.40 -23.13 8.52
CA THR A 32 -6.85 -23.17 8.44
C THR A 32 -7.45 -21.78 8.19
N GLU A 33 -6.95 -20.74 8.85
CA GLU A 33 -7.38 -19.36 8.61
C GLU A 33 -7.04 -18.90 7.18
N LEU A 34 -5.87 -19.26 6.67
CA LEU A 34 -5.48 -18.98 5.28
C LEU A 34 -6.36 -19.72 4.27
N TYR A 35 -6.72 -20.98 4.57
CA TYR A 35 -7.68 -21.74 3.78
C TYR A 35 -9.05 -21.06 3.74
N GLN A 36 -9.58 -20.62 4.89
CA GLN A 36 -10.86 -19.93 4.98
C GLN A 36 -10.89 -18.62 4.17
N LYS A 37 -9.78 -17.87 4.17
CA LYS A 37 -9.67 -16.61 3.43
C LYS A 37 -9.50 -16.79 1.92
N THR A 38 -8.82 -17.86 1.51
CA THR A 38 -8.47 -18.05 0.07
C THR A 38 -9.41 -19.03 -0.65
N GLY A 39 -9.98 -19.99 0.07
CA GLY A 39 -10.71 -21.13 -0.51
C GLY A 39 -9.81 -22.12 -1.26
N TRP A 40 -8.48 -21.95 -1.25
CA TRP A 40 -7.56 -22.82 -1.99
C TRP A 40 -7.33 -24.14 -1.24
N PRO A 41 -7.03 -25.25 -1.95
CA PRO A 41 -6.69 -26.53 -1.31
C PRO A 41 -5.57 -26.34 -0.27
N LYS A 42 -5.71 -26.96 0.92
CA LYS A 42 -4.70 -26.86 1.99
C LYS A 42 -3.32 -27.34 1.56
N SER A 43 -3.25 -28.34 0.67
CA SER A 43 -1.99 -28.83 0.07
C SER A 43 -1.28 -27.74 -0.75
N THR A 44 -2.02 -26.97 -1.52
CA THR A 44 -1.48 -25.84 -2.30
C THR A 44 -0.92 -24.75 -1.38
N ILE A 45 -1.70 -24.36 -0.36
CA ILE A 45 -1.26 -23.35 0.61
C ILE A 45 -0.02 -23.83 1.34
N HIS A 46 -0.02 -25.08 1.82
CA HIS A 46 1.13 -25.66 2.53
C HIS A 46 2.40 -25.70 1.66
N GLY A 47 2.29 -26.11 0.39
CA GLY A 47 3.42 -26.13 -0.53
C GLY A 47 4.03 -24.73 -0.75
N LEU A 48 3.16 -23.70 -0.95
CA LEU A 48 3.60 -22.30 -1.08
C LEU A 48 4.27 -21.80 0.20
N LEU A 49 3.66 -22.06 1.37
CA LEU A 49 4.20 -21.66 2.67
C LEU A 49 5.56 -22.37 2.94
N SER A 50 5.69 -23.65 2.61
CA SER A 50 6.97 -24.38 2.74
C SER A 50 8.08 -23.71 1.92
N THR A 51 7.83 -23.45 0.64
CA THR A 51 8.79 -22.79 -0.26
C THR A 51 9.17 -21.39 0.24
N MET A 52 8.18 -20.60 0.65
CA MET A 52 8.43 -19.25 1.18
C MET A 52 9.21 -19.27 2.50
N ARG A 53 8.98 -20.29 3.36
CA ARG A 53 9.73 -20.48 4.60
C ARG A 53 11.17 -20.87 4.33
N GLU A 54 11.44 -21.80 3.42
CA GLU A 54 12.80 -22.15 2.98
C GLU A 54 13.55 -20.95 2.42
N ALA A 55 12.82 -20.07 1.70
CA ALA A 55 13.37 -18.83 1.20
C ALA A 55 13.52 -17.73 2.27
N GLY A 56 13.07 -17.94 3.52
CA GLY A 56 13.12 -16.94 4.60
C GLY A 56 12.12 -15.80 4.47
N LEU A 57 11.16 -15.90 3.52
CA LEU A 57 10.11 -14.87 3.33
C LEU A 57 9.04 -14.93 4.39
N ILE A 58 8.83 -16.09 4.99
CA ILE A 58 7.92 -16.31 6.11
C ILE A 58 8.59 -17.17 7.17
N GLU A 59 8.05 -17.10 8.38
CA GLU A 59 8.45 -17.92 9.53
C GLU A 59 7.22 -18.67 10.07
N GLN A 60 7.48 -19.77 10.80
CA GLN A 60 6.45 -20.52 11.50
C GLN A 60 6.84 -20.62 12.97
N ASN A 61 5.96 -20.16 13.85
CA ASN A 61 6.19 -20.23 15.30
C ASN A 61 5.91 -21.63 15.86
N ALA A 62 6.21 -21.85 17.14
CA ALA A 62 6.04 -23.12 17.85
C ALA A 62 4.58 -23.63 17.83
N ASN A 63 3.60 -22.75 17.67
CA ASN A 63 2.18 -23.07 17.59
C ASN A 63 1.71 -23.38 16.16
N GLY A 64 2.64 -23.52 15.19
CA GLY A 64 2.34 -23.80 13.80
C GLY A 64 1.73 -22.65 13.02
N ARG A 65 1.74 -21.41 13.55
CA ARG A 65 1.22 -20.24 12.89
C ARG A 65 2.32 -19.53 12.07
N TYR A 66 1.95 -19.00 10.91
CA TYR A 66 2.86 -18.38 9.94
C TYR A 66 2.84 -16.87 10.07
N TRP A 67 4.01 -16.23 9.91
CA TRP A 67 4.21 -14.80 9.90
C TRP A 67 5.26 -14.39 8.86
N LEU A 68 5.41 -13.09 8.65
CA LEU A 68 6.42 -12.54 7.74
C LEU A 68 7.82 -12.80 8.27
N GLY A 69 8.75 -13.23 7.39
CA GLY A 69 10.14 -13.50 7.71
C GLY A 69 11.03 -12.27 7.53
N ILE A 70 12.19 -12.30 8.20
CA ILE A 70 13.15 -11.19 8.22
C ILE A 70 13.68 -10.81 6.82
N ARG A 71 13.68 -11.73 5.89
CA ARG A 71 14.15 -11.48 4.51
C ARG A 71 13.32 -10.43 3.78
N LEU A 72 12.04 -10.27 4.10
CA LEU A 72 11.21 -9.19 3.58
C LEU A 72 11.69 -7.83 4.05
N PHE A 73 12.17 -7.72 5.27
CA PHE A 73 12.81 -6.51 5.80
C PHE A 73 14.11 -6.19 5.05
N GLU A 74 14.95 -7.20 4.76
CA GLU A 74 16.17 -7.01 3.96
C GLU A 74 15.86 -6.45 2.58
N TYR A 75 14.82 -6.97 1.90
CA TYR A 75 14.36 -6.43 0.63
C TYR A 75 13.82 -4.99 0.76
N GLY A 76 13.08 -4.72 1.82
CA GLY A 76 12.61 -3.36 2.11
C GLY A 76 13.75 -2.37 2.33
N CYS A 77 14.78 -2.75 3.07
CA CYS A 77 16.00 -1.96 3.26
C CYS A 77 16.73 -1.71 1.93
N ALA A 78 16.87 -2.74 1.09
CA ALA A 78 17.50 -2.58 -0.23
C ALA A 78 16.75 -1.58 -1.12
N VAL A 79 15.42 -1.63 -1.12
CA VAL A 79 14.58 -0.64 -1.83
C VAL A 79 14.75 0.74 -1.21
N SER A 80 14.69 0.86 0.12
CA SER A 80 14.82 2.14 0.82
C SER A 80 16.17 2.80 0.58
N ASN A 81 17.26 2.02 0.57
CA ASN A 81 18.60 2.52 0.30
C ASN A 81 18.80 3.00 -1.14
N ALA A 82 18.07 2.39 -2.10
CA ALA A 82 18.08 2.86 -3.50
C ALA A 82 17.27 4.15 -3.69
N TRP A 83 16.42 4.51 -2.75
CA TRP A 83 15.56 5.69 -2.77
C TRP A 83 16.00 6.66 -1.67
N ASP A 84 16.93 7.55 -1.97
CA ASP A 84 17.47 8.54 -1.01
C ASP A 84 16.45 9.64 -0.62
N ILE A 85 15.26 9.62 -1.23
CA ILE A 85 14.23 10.64 -1.04
C ILE A 85 13.78 10.79 0.43
N SER A 86 13.72 9.69 1.18
CA SER A 86 13.30 9.74 2.59
C SER A 86 14.33 10.43 3.48
N ALA A 87 15.62 10.22 3.23
CA ALA A 87 16.70 10.89 3.95
C ALA A 87 16.75 12.38 3.62
N ILE A 88 16.62 12.72 2.34
CA ILE A 88 16.58 14.11 1.86
C ILE A 88 15.37 14.85 2.42
N ALA A 89 14.19 14.23 2.43
CA ALA A 89 12.96 14.88 2.87
C ALA A 89 12.84 15.06 4.38
N ARG A 90 13.46 14.19 5.18
CA ARG A 90 13.30 14.18 6.65
C ARG A 90 13.52 15.52 7.33
N PRO A 91 14.61 16.30 7.09
CA PRO A 91 14.80 17.60 7.75
C PRO A 91 13.68 18.59 7.43
N TYR A 92 13.21 18.64 6.18
CA TYR A 92 12.11 19.52 5.76
C TYR A 92 10.77 19.09 6.38
N MET A 93 10.53 17.78 6.49
CA MET A 93 9.34 17.25 7.15
C MET A 93 9.33 17.60 8.64
N GLN A 94 10.49 17.55 9.31
CA GLN A 94 10.62 17.91 10.71
C GLN A 94 10.36 19.40 10.92
N GLU A 95 10.99 20.27 10.14
CA GLU A 95 10.77 21.71 10.18
C GLU A 95 9.29 22.06 9.98
N LEU A 96 8.65 21.45 8.99
CA LEU A 96 7.22 21.67 8.71
C LEU A 96 6.32 21.18 9.85
N SER A 97 6.62 20.01 10.42
CA SER A 97 5.88 19.47 11.57
C SER A 97 6.02 20.35 12.80
N ASP A 98 7.23 20.85 13.09
CA ASP A 98 7.48 21.75 14.21
C ASP A 98 6.79 23.11 14.03
N ALA A 99 6.75 23.62 12.80
CA ALA A 99 6.09 24.91 12.49
C ALA A 99 4.56 24.83 12.55
N LEU A 100 3.97 23.72 12.10
CA LEU A 100 2.51 23.56 12.03
C LEU A 100 1.90 22.86 13.26
N GLY A 101 2.71 22.13 14.04
CA GLY A 101 2.23 21.26 15.11
C GLY A 101 1.49 20.01 14.62
N GLU A 102 1.59 19.67 13.33
CA GLU A 102 0.86 18.59 12.67
C GLU A 102 1.79 17.46 12.19
N SER A 103 1.21 16.27 11.97
CA SER A 103 1.94 15.16 11.37
C SER A 103 2.21 15.41 9.89
N VAL A 104 3.44 15.12 9.44
CA VAL A 104 3.86 15.28 8.03
C VAL A 104 4.28 13.92 7.48
N PHE A 105 3.73 13.55 6.32
CA PHE A 105 4.00 12.27 5.66
C PHE A 105 4.57 12.49 4.27
N LEU A 106 5.58 11.68 3.93
CA LEU A 106 6.10 11.53 2.57
C LEU A 106 5.47 10.28 1.96
N SER A 107 4.91 10.44 0.78
CA SER A 107 4.27 9.34 0.07
C SER A 107 4.58 9.35 -1.41
N VAL A 108 4.46 8.19 -2.05
CA VAL A 108 4.57 8.03 -3.50
C VAL A 108 3.32 7.40 -4.07
N LEU A 109 3.08 7.67 -5.34
CA LEU A 109 2.05 6.96 -6.09
C LEU A 109 2.62 5.64 -6.63
N ASP A 110 2.06 4.52 -6.21
CA ASP A 110 2.32 3.21 -6.79
C ASP A 110 1.04 2.65 -7.40
N ARG A 111 0.97 2.62 -8.73
CA ARG A 111 -0.20 2.18 -9.52
C ARG A 111 -1.46 2.99 -9.19
N ALA A 112 -2.36 2.45 -8.36
CA ALA A 112 -3.62 3.07 -7.95
C ALA A 112 -3.72 3.24 -6.43
N ALA A 113 -2.58 3.27 -5.73
CA ALA A 113 -2.51 3.47 -4.29
C ALA A 113 -1.42 4.49 -3.94
N VAL A 114 -1.62 5.19 -2.84
CA VAL A 114 -0.61 6.04 -2.22
C VAL A 114 0.13 5.21 -1.18
N VAL A 115 1.46 5.15 -1.27
CA VAL A 115 2.30 4.41 -0.33
C VAL A 115 3.08 5.37 0.54
N THR A 116 2.95 5.27 1.85
CA THR A 116 3.68 6.09 2.81
C THR A 116 5.12 5.58 2.94
N LEU A 117 6.10 6.43 2.64
CA LEU A 117 7.53 6.11 2.74
C LEU A 117 8.16 6.56 4.06
N ALA A 118 7.74 7.71 4.57
CA ALA A 118 8.25 8.28 5.81
C ALA A 118 7.17 9.12 6.50
N GLY A 119 7.33 9.36 7.80
CA GLY A 119 6.45 10.20 8.59
C GLY A 119 7.19 10.87 9.73
N VAL A 120 6.77 12.09 10.06
CA VAL A 120 7.08 12.79 11.30
C VAL A 120 5.73 13.00 11.99
N GLU A 121 5.57 12.36 13.17
CA GLU A 121 4.32 12.46 13.92
C GLU A 121 4.27 13.72 14.78
N SER A 122 3.12 14.36 14.78
CA SER A 122 2.81 15.45 15.72
C SER A 122 2.83 14.96 17.17
N ARG A 123 3.17 15.86 18.07
CA ARG A 123 3.05 15.65 19.53
C ARG A 123 1.64 15.89 20.08
N ALA A 124 0.70 16.33 19.22
CA ALA A 124 -0.68 16.54 19.61
C ALA A 124 -1.37 15.25 20.06
N SER A 125 -2.29 15.37 21.04
CA SER A 125 -3.05 14.21 21.54
C SER A 125 -3.96 13.60 20.47
N LEU A 126 -4.52 14.44 19.58
CA LEU A 126 -5.25 14.03 18.38
C LEU A 126 -4.36 14.28 17.17
N ARG A 127 -3.95 13.24 16.49
CA ARG A 127 -3.08 13.30 15.31
C ARG A 127 -3.43 12.25 14.29
N VAL A 128 -3.12 12.52 13.04
CA VAL A 128 -3.17 11.50 11.98
C VAL A 128 -1.95 10.59 12.12
N VAL A 129 -2.18 9.29 12.07
CA VAL A 129 -1.13 8.26 12.07
C VAL A 129 -1.22 7.47 10.77
N SER A 130 -0.10 7.34 10.06
CA SER A 130 0.02 6.49 8.89
C SER A 130 1.28 5.66 9.01
N GLY A 131 1.15 4.35 9.02
CA GLY A 131 2.31 3.45 9.08
C GLY A 131 3.18 3.55 7.83
N ILE A 132 4.51 3.46 7.99
CA ILE A 132 5.43 3.31 6.84
C ILE A 132 5.07 2.02 6.10
N GLY A 133 4.99 2.09 4.77
CA GLY A 133 4.52 0.99 3.91
C GLY A 133 3.00 0.88 3.80
N ALA A 134 2.23 1.69 4.54
CA ALA A 134 0.78 1.69 4.42
C ALA A 134 0.35 2.10 3.01
N ARG A 135 -0.58 1.34 2.44
CA ARG A 135 -1.19 1.59 1.13
C ARG A 135 -2.56 2.21 1.32
N LEU A 136 -2.70 3.45 0.91
CA LEU A 136 -3.93 4.21 1.05
C LEU A 136 -4.66 4.31 -0.29
N PRO A 137 -6.01 4.24 -0.29
CA PRO A 137 -6.78 4.42 -1.51
C PRO A 137 -6.56 5.81 -2.10
N ILE A 138 -6.31 5.88 -3.41
CA ILE A 138 -6.03 7.15 -4.09
C ILE A 138 -7.25 8.07 -4.17
N HIS A 139 -8.45 7.50 -4.24
CA HIS A 139 -9.68 8.26 -4.51
C HIS A 139 -10.27 8.97 -3.28
N CYS A 140 -9.94 8.55 -2.06
CA CYS A 140 -10.55 9.08 -0.83
C CYS A 140 -9.55 9.71 0.14
N THR A 141 -8.31 9.92 -0.27
CA THR A 141 -7.26 10.57 0.54
C THR A 141 -6.82 11.91 -0.08
N SER A 142 -6.39 12.86 0.74
CA SER A 142 -5.87 14.15 0.28
C SER A 142 -4.66 13.98 -0.64
N GLN A 143 -3.69 13.15 -0.22
CA GLN A 143 -2.51 12.83 -1.02
C GLN A 143 -2.88 12.19 -2.36
N GLY A 144 -3.84 11.25 -2.37
CA GLY A 144 -4.30 10.60 -3.59
C GLY A 144 -4.95 11.58 -4.56
N LYS A 145 -5.77 12.50 -4.06
CA LYS A 145 -6.38 13.55 -4.87
C LYS A 145 -5.34 14.52 -5.45
N LEU A 146 -4.27 14.84 -4.71
CA LEU A 146 -3.14 15.63 -5.21
C LEU A 146 -2.43 14.90 -6.37
N PHE A 147 -2.09 13.63 -6.22
CA PHE A 147 -1.49 12.85 -7.31
C PHE A 147 -2.37 12.81 -8.56
N LEU A 148 -3.70 12.64 -8.39
CA LEU A 148 -4.64 12.67 -9.51
C LEU A 148 -4.76 14.06 -10.15
N ALA A 149 -4.70 15.12 -9.34
CA ALA A 149 -4.84 16.49 -9.82
C ALA A 149 -3.61 16.97 -10.60
N PHE A 150 -2.40 16.64 -10.14
CA PHE A 150 -1.15 17.09 -10.75
C PHE A 150 -0.55 16.07 -11.73
N GLY A 151 -1.09 14.85 -11.81
CA GLY A 151 -0.82 13.89 -12.87
C GLY A 151 -1.52 14.24 -14.19
N THR A 152 -1.30 13.41 -15.21
CA THR A 152 -1.99 13.58 -16.48
C THR A 152 -3.47 13.17 -16.37
N GLN A 153 -4.33 13.83 -17.16
CA GLN A 153 -5.74 13.49 -17.21
C GLN A 153 -5.97 12.03 -17.66
N ALA A 154 -5.13 11.52 -18.55
CA ALA A 154 -5.19 10.13 -19.02
C ALA A 154 -4.88 9.14 -17.89
N GLU A 155 -3.89 9.43 -17.04
CA GLU A 155 -3.55 8.61 -15.86
C GLU A 155 -4.66 8.65 -14.82
N ALA A 156 -5.17 9.84 -14.48
CA ALA A 156 -6.28 10.00 -13.56
C ALA A 156 -7.50 9.19 -14.04
N ARG A 157 -7.87 9.31 -15.32
CA ARG A 157 -8.95 8.52 -15.89
C ARG A 157 -8.68 7.03 -15.80
N ARG A 158 -7.51 6.57 -16.24
CA ARG A 158 -7.12 5.15 -16.20
C ARG A 158 -7.19 4.57 -14.77
N ILE A 159 -6.76 5.33 -13.77
CA ILE A 159 -6.77 4.89 -12.36
C ILE A 159 -8.22 4.83 -11.84
N LEU A 160 -9.00 5.89 -12.05
CA LEU A 160 -10.34 6.02 -11.49
C LEU A 160 -11.40 5.15 -12.20
N THR A 161 -11.11 4.65 -13.42
CA THR A 161 -12.02 3.76 -14.16
C THR A 161 -11.60 2.29 -14.15
N ARG A 162 -10.48 1.94 -13.52
CA ARG A 162 -9.94 0.57 -13.53
C ARG A 162 -10.74 -0.43 -12.69
N GLY A 163 -11.53 0.04 -11.73
CA GLY A 163 -12.30 -0.81 -10.84
C GLY A 163 -13.36 -0.02 -10.08
N VAL A 164 -13.98 -0.67 -9.11
CA VAL A 164 -14.96 -0.04 -8.22
C VAL A 164 -14.24 0.86 -7.22
N LEU A 165 -14.65 2.12 -7.14
CA LEU A 165 -14.20 3.05 -6.11
C LEU A 165 -15.10 2.87 -4.89
N GLU A 166 -14.55 2.28 -3.83
CA GLU A 166 -15.31 1.96 -2.62
C GLU A 166 -15.72 3.24 -1.87
N ALA A 167 -16.99 3.34 -1.49
CA ALA A 167 -17.50 4.46 -0.70
C ALA A 167 -17.20 4.25 0.79
N HIS A 168 -16.18 4.92 1.32
CA HIS A 168 -15.84 4.89 2.74
C HIS A 168 -16.70 5.83 3.60
N THR A 169 -17.25 6.88 2.99
CA THR A 169 -18.17 7.84 3.61
C THR A 169 -19.22 8.27 2.59
N PRO A 170 -20.34 8.90 3.02
CA PRO A 170 -21.33 9.47 2.10
C PRO A 170 -20.77 10.57 1.18
N ARG A 171 -19.60 11.12 1.49
CA ARG A 171 -18.92 12.15 0.69
C ARG A 171 -17.82 11.60 -0.22
N THR A 172 -17.58 10.28 -0.20
CA THR A 172 -16.57 9.66 -1.05
C THR A 172 -16.99 9.76 -2.52
N LEU A 173 -16.12 10.33 -3.35
CA LEU A 173 -16.33 10.37 -4.80
C LEU A 173 -16.07 8.97 -5.37
N THR A 174 -17.03 8.44 -6.15
CA THR A 174 -17.00 7.06 -6.64
C THR A 174 -17.07 6.95 -8.17
N SER A 175 -17.01 8.07 -8.89
CA SER A 175 -16.97 8.08 -10.36
C SER A 175 -15.96 9.08 -10.89
N TYR A 176 -15.39 8.81 -12.06
CA TYR A 176 -14.45 9.71 -12.72
C TYR A 176 -15.05 11.09 -12.98
N GLU A 177 -16.31 11.14 -13.39
CA GLU A 177 -17.03 12.36 -13.70
C GLU A 177 -17.15 13.28 -12.46
N ALA A 178 -17.42 12.67 -11.29
CA ALA A 178 -17.49 13.40 -10.02
C ALA A 178 -16.12 13.95 -9.59
N PHE A 179 -15.01 13.34 -10.05
CA PHE A 179 -13.67 13.85 -9.75
C PHE A 179 -13.28 15.08 -10.58
N LEU A 180 -13.80 15.26 -11.78
CA LEU A 180 -13.36 16.33 -12.69
C LEU A 180 -13.39 17.73 -12.03
N PRO A 181 -14.51 18.20 -11.42
CA PRO A 181 -14.54 19.49 -10.75
C PRO A 181 -13.63 19.56 -9.53
N GLU A 182 -13.50 18.47 -8.78
CA GLU A 182 -12.63 18.40 -7.60
C GLU A 182 -11.14 18.52 -7.99
N LEU A 183 -10.71 17.83 -9.03
CA LEU A 183 -9.32 17.90 -9.53
C LEU A 183 -9.01 19.31 -10.08
N ALA A 184 -9.95 19.95 -10.78
CA ALA A 184 -9.80 21.32 -11.24
C ALA A 184 -9.63 22.29 -10.06
N LYS A 185 -10.45 22.13 -9.01
CA LYS A 185 -10.36 22.93 -7.78
C LYS A 185 -9.00 22.76 -7.10
N ILE A 186 -8.51 21.53 -6.95
CA ILE A 186 -7.21 21.24 -6.31
C ILE A 186 -6.08 21.91 -7.10
N ARG A 187 -6.10 21.87 -8.44
CA ARG A 187 -5.08 22.54 -9.27
C ARG A 187 -5.00 24.05 -9.07
N THR A 188 -6.11 24.68 -8.73
CA THR A 188 -6.18 26.14 -8.52
C THR A 188 -5.88 26.57 -7.10
N GLN A 189 -6.08 25.71 -6.13
CA GLN A 189 -5.90 26.03 -4.71
C GLN A 189 -4.57 25.53 -4.12
N GLY A 190 -3.91 24.57 -4.77
CA GLY A 190 -2.71 23.91 -4.30
C GLY A 190 -3.01 22.67 -3.48
#